data_8de0a90cc54a551bf60acb82a7d3f5e5
#
_entry.id   8de0a90cc54a551bf60acb82a7d3f5e5
#
_cell.length_a   1.000
_cell.length_b   1.000
_cell.length_c   1.000
_cell.angle_alpha   90.00
_cell.angle_beta   90.00
_cell.angle_gamma   90.00
#
_symmetry.space_group_name_H-M   'P 1'
#
loop_
_entity.id
_entity.type
_entity.pdbx_description
1 polymer ?
#
loop_
_entity_poly.entity_id
_entity_poly.type
_entity_poly.pdbx_seq_one_letter_code
_entity_poly.pdbx_strand_id
1 'polypeptide(L)'
;MPHRPLALVLALGLALTATTACGNDPGDAGGRQQITVWLMKDSATEDFVSRFETSFEDDHPELDLDIQVQEWNGIAQKVTSALAGTDPPDVIEVGNTQVAQYAASGGVTDLTDRRAELKGEDWISGLAEPGAVDGRQYGIPFYAANRVVIYRTDLFQAAGVTPPKTRDEWLAATEQLDRGDAQGIYLPGQNWYVLAGFVWDEGGDLATRSGDRWSGSLNTPEALAGADFYRRLQALGDGPKDSDESRPQQTDVVAAGQVAQFIAVPGAAKLVEQANPELAGKLGFFPIPGKTAAAPGAVFTGGSDLIIPLASPRQEGAYEVVEALTGETWQVELAKAMNYVPNRTGLAGAVGDDPGAAAMAAAAVNGHATPNSPNWAAVEARNPIKEFLTEVLTGSDPGAAAAEADRVITRALNSDE
;
A
#
# COMPACT_ATOMS: atom_id res chain seq x y z
N MET A 1 -77.96 23.62 -4.25
CA MET A 1 -79.06 22.79 -4.70
C MET A 1 -78.53 21.43 -5.09
N PRO A 2 -79.21 20.42 -4.72
CA PRO A 2 -78.68 19.12 -4.31
C PRO A 2 -78.79 18.04 -5.44
N HIS A 3 -78.14 16.95 -5.27
CA HIS A 3 -78.74 15.62 -5.39
C HIS A 3 -77.70 14.48 -5.13
N ARG A 4 -77.87 13.84 -3.98
CA ARG A 4 -77.71 12.41 -3.76
C ARG A 4 -78.98 11.71 -4.28
N PRO A 5 -79.06 10.35 -4.42
CA PRO A 5 -78.30 9.23 -3.90
C PRO A 5 -78.12 8.09 -4.92
N LEU A 6 -77.42 7.02 -4.64
CA LEU A 6 -78.01 5.70 -4.37
C LEU A 6 -76.91 4.63 -4.06
N ALA A 7 -77.15 4.02 -2.92
CA ALA A 7 -76.41 2.81 -2.51
C ALA A 7 -76.88 1.57 -3.28
N LEU A 8 -75.95 0.63 -3.54
CA LEU A 8 -76.37 -0.75 -3.73
C LEU A 8 -75.39 -1.67 -3.01
N VAL A 9 -75.86 -2.27 -1.93
CA VAL A 9 -75.31 -3.36 -1.16
C VAL A 9 -75.54 -4.66 -1.94
N LEU A 10 -74.53 -5.44 -2.19
CA LEU A 10 -74.68 -6.88 -2.41
C LEU A 10 -73.58 -7.63 -1.65
N ALA A 11 -74.04 -8.30 -0.59
CA ALA A 11 -73.31 -9.33 0.12
C ALA A 11 -73.40 -10.65 -0.65
N LEU A 12 -72.40 -11.45 -0.69
CA LEU A 12 -72.35 -12.92 -0.44
C LEU A 12 -71.04 -13.52 -0.96
N GLY A 13 -70.43 -14.31 -0.10
CA GLY A 13 -69.68 -15.45 -0.50
C GLY A 13 -68.39 -15.66 0.27
N LEU A 14 -68.41 -16.10 1.53
CA LEU A 14 -67.28 -16.78 2.18
C LEU A 14 -67.01 -18.09 1.44
N ALA A 15 -65.86 -18.20 0.80
CA ALA A 15 -65.24 -19.47 0.50
C ALA A 15 -63.88 -19.52 1.19
N LEU A 16 -63.78 -20.20 2.33
CA LEU A 16 -62.55 -20.62 2.94
C LEU A 16 -61.90 -21.66 1.99
N THR A 17 -60.88 -21.26 1.28
CA THR A 17 -59.90 -22.19 0.75
C THR A 17 -58.66 -22.11 1.65
N ALA A 18 -58.50 -23.14 2.48
CA ALA A 18 -57.26 -23.41 3.18
C ALA A 18 -56.21 -23.75 2.14
N THR A 19 -55.39 -22.78 1.70
CA THR A 19 -54.14 -23.05 1.03
C THR A 19 -53.13 -23.36 2.10
N THR A 20 -52.76 -24.61 2.19
CA THR A 20 -51.53 -25.07 2.86
C THR A 20 -50.38 -24.24 2.27
N ALA A 21 -49.89 -23.24 3.04
CA ALA A 21 -48.61 -22.63 2.76
C ALA A 21 -47.55 -23.71 3.03
N CYS A 22 -47.16 -24.41 1.94
CA CYS A 22 -45.82 -24.96 1.92
C CYS A 22 -44.88 -23.78 2.03
N GLY A 23 -44.16 -23.71 3.13
CA GLY A 23 -43.01 -22.84 3.26
C GLY A 23 -42.05 -23.17 2.11
N ASN A 24 -41.97 -22.28 1.15
CA ASN A 24 -40.76 -22.18 0.37
C ASN A 24 -39.76 -21.51 1.31
N ASP A 25 -38.92 -22.30 1.95
CA ASP A 25 -37.57 -21.89 2.19
C ASP A 25 -37.05 -21.38 0.83
N PRO A 26 -36.44 -20.20 0.74
CA PRO A 26 -35.59 -19.89 -0.38
C PRO A 26 -34.31 -20.70 -0.20
N GLY A 27 -34.44 -22.03 -0.29
CA GLY A 27 -33.37 -22.95 -0.43
C GLY A 27 -32.76 -22.74 -1.79
N ASP A 28 -31.53 -22.28 -1.75
CA ASP A 28 -30.42 -22.74 -2.57
C ASP A 28 -30.82 -23.07 -4.04
N ALA A 29 -31.06 -22.01 -4.82
CA ALA A 29 -30.82 -22.10 -6.26
C ALA A 29 -29.30 -22.03 -6.38
N GLY A 30 -28.60 -23.17 -6.53
CA GLY A 30 -27.16 -23.37 -6.55
C GLY A 30 -26.34 -22.33 -7.32
N GLY A 31 -26.32 -21.11 -6.81
CA GLY A 31 -25.45 -20.03 -7.26
C GLY A 31 -24.19 -20.04 -6.41
N ARG A 32 -23.06 -19.89 -7.04
CA ARG A 32 -21.77 -19.73 -6.35
C ARG A 32 -21.87 -18.53 -5.39
N GLN A 33 -21.28 -18.65 -4.20
CA GLN A 33 -21.21 -17.54 -3.26
C GLN A 33 -20.14 -16.55 -3.73
N GLN A 34 -20.53 -15.31 -4.02
CA GLN A 34 -19.57 -14.29 -4.43
C GLN A 34 -18.77 -13.76 -3.23
N ILE A 35 -17.45 -13.76 -3.37
CA ILE A 35 -16.49 -13.18 -2.41
C ILE A 35 -15.86 -11.97 -3.05
N THR A 36 -16.08 -10.81 -2.47
CA THR A 36 -15.50 -9.54 -2.95
C THR A 36 -14.18 -9.25 -2.26
N VAL A 37 -13.12 -9.08 -3.05
CA VAL A 37 -11.76 -8.79 -2.58
C VAL A 37 -11.32 -7.43 -3.08
N TRP A 38 -10.84 -6.59 -2.20
CA TRP A 38 -10.15 -5.35 -2.58
C TRP A 38 -8.64 -5.57 -2.56
N LEU A 39 -7.99 -5.50 -3.72
CA LEU A 39 -6.54 -5.39 -3.85
C LEU A 39 -6.15 -3.97 -4.27
N MET A 40 -4.98 -3.53 -3.86
CA MET A 40 -4.52 -2.19 -4.18
C MET A 40 -3.86 -2.16 -5.57
N LYS A 41 -4.03 -1.03 -6.25
CA LYS A 41 -3.39 -0.80 -7.54
C LYS A 41 -1.88 -0.95 -7.42
N ASP A 42 -1.29 -1.62 -8.39
CA ASP A 42 0.14 -1.92 -8.47
C ASP A 42 0.68 -2.85 -7.35
N SER A 43 -0.20 -3.47 -6.55
CA SER A 43 0.18 -4.54 -5.61
C SER A 43 0.37 -5.89 -6.30
N ALA A 44 -0.27 -6.09 -7.44
CA ALA A 44 -0.12 -7.27 -8.28
C ALA A 44 -0.28 -6.90 -9.76
N THR A 45 0.26 -7.74 -10.66
CA THR A 45 0.01 -7.61 -12.10
C THR A 45 -1.39 -8.13 -12.45
N GLU A 46 -1.99 -7.64 -13.53
CA GLU A 46 -3.28 -8.15 -14.03
C GLU A 46 -3.23 -9.66 -14.35
N ASP A 47 -2.10 -10.15 -14.88
CA ASP A 47 -1.88 -11.57 -15.13
C ASP A 47 -1.91 -12.40 -13.83
N PHE A 48 -1.28 -11.90 -12.76
CA PHE A 48 -1.32 -12.56 -11.44
C PHE A 48 -2.78 -12.65 -10.94
N VAL A 49 -3.51 -11.55 -10.98
CA VAL A 49 -4.91 -11.48 -10.50
C VAL A 49 -5.77 -12.48 -11.28
N SER A 50 -5.73 -12.44 -12.61
CA SER A 50 -6.54 -13.34 -13.47
C SER A 50 -6.22 -14.82 -13.25
N ARG A 51 -4.92 -15.16 -13.07
CA ARG A 51 -4.52 -16.55 -12.79
C ARG A 51 -4.95 -16.99 -11.39
N PHE A 52 -4.88 -16.09 -10.42
CA PHE A 52 -5.35 -16.38 -9.06
C PHE A 52 -6.87 -16.62 -9.05
N GLU A 53 -7.68 -15.73 -9.63
CA GLU A 53 -9.13 -15.91 -9.73
C GLU A 53 -9.49 -17.26 -10.35
N THR A 54 -8.94 -17.57 -11.52
CA THR A 54 -9.21 -18.82 -12.22
C THR A 54 -8.85 -20.05 -11.37
N SER A 55 -7.64 -20.07 -10.78
CA SER A 55 -7.19 -21.21 -10.00
C SER A 55 -7.97 -21.38 -8.69
N PHE A 56 -8.31 -20.26 -8.04
CA PHE A 56 -9.08 -20.27 -6.81
C PHE A 56 -10.49 -20.84 -7.05
N GLU A 57 -11.15 -20.40 -8.12
CA GLU A 57 -12.47 -20.88 -8.49
C GLU A 57 -12.50 -22.33 -8.96
N ASP A 58 -11.43 -22.83 -9.57
CA ASP A 58 -11.29 -24.25 -9.92
C ASP A 58 -11.15 -25.12 -8.65
N ASP A 59 -10.48 -24.63 -7.62
CA ASP A 59 -10.28 -25.32 -6.34
C ASP A 59 -11.51 -25.18 -5.43
N HIS A 60 -12.31 -24.10 -5.56
CA HIS A 60 -13.50 -23.76 -4.78
C HIS A 60 -14.73 -23.54 -5.67
N PRO A 61 -15.29 -24.57 -6.29
CA PRO A 61 -16.36 -24.44 -7.28
C PRO A 61 -17.66 -23.83 -6.73
N GLU A 62 -17.83 -23.78 -5.41
CA GLU A 62 -18.96 -23.13 -4.73
C GLU A 62 -18.76 -21.63 -4.54
N LEU A 63 -17.55 -21.09 -4.77
CA LEU A 63 -17.22 -19.67 -4.64
C LEU A 63 -17.04 -19.01 -6.01
N ASP A 64 -17.35 -17.71 -6.06
CA ASP A 64 -17.18 -16.82 -7.21
C ASP A 64 -16.38 -15.61 -6.74
N LEU A 65 -15.21 -15.38 -7.30
CA LEU A 65 -14.29 -14.37 -6.81
C LEU A 65 -14.44 -13.07 -7.60
N ASP A 66 -14.67 -11.96 -6.92
CA ASP A 66 -14.76 -10.61 -7.50
C ASP A 66 -13.60 -9.75 -6.93
N ILE A 67 -12.47 -9.75 -7.65
CA ILE A 67 -11.32 -8.93 -7.25
C ILE A 67 -11.45 -7.54 -7.85
N GLN A 68 -11.59 -6.56 -6.97
CA GLN A 68 -11.73 -5.14 -7.28
C GLN A 68 -10.44 -4.39 -6.95
N VAL A 69 -9.76 -3.88 -7.97
CA VAL A 69 -8.56 -3.05 -7.77
C VAL A 69 -8.94 -1.67 -7.29
N GLN A 70 -8.32 -1.23 -6.20
CA GLN A 70 -8.57 0.04 -5.53
C GLN A 70 -7.39 0.99 -5.68
N GLU A 71 -7.67 2.29 -5.80
CA GLU A 71 -6.63 3.31 -5.81
C GLU A 71 -6.14 3.59 -4.38
N TRP A 72 -4.83 3.75 -4.21
CA TRP A 72 -4.24 4.09 -2.91
C TRP A 72 -4.71 5.44 -2.38
N ASN A 73 -4.99 6.39 -3.27
CA ASN A 73 -5.43 7.73 -2.86
C ASN A 73 -6.84 7.71 -2.27
N GLY A 74 -6.97 8.14 -1.02
CA GLY A 74 -8.23 8.17 -0.29
C GLY A 74 -8.66 6.81 0.27
N ILE A 75 -7.81 5.76 0.16
CA ILE A 75 -8.17 4.40 0.56
C ILE A 75 -8.47 4.28 2.06
N ALA A 76 -7.74 4.97 2.93
CA ALA A 76 -7.96 4.89 4.38
C ALA A 76 -9.41 5.29 4.76
N GLN A 77 -9.95 6.37 4.17
CA GLN A 77 -11.33 6.79 4.38
C GLN A 77 -12.33 5.79 3.77
N LYS A 78 -12.00 5.25 2.59
CA LYS A 78 -12.84 4.26 1.92
C LYS A 78 -12.93 2.97 2.74
N VAL A 79 -11.83 2.46 3.26
CA VAL A 79 -11.79 1.27 4.14
C VAL A 79 -12.53 1.54 5.44
N THR A 80 -12.26 2.68 6.11
CA THR A 80 -13.01 3.06 7.33
C THR A 80 -14.51 3.09 7.08
N SER A 81 -14.96 3.63 5.95
CA SER A 81 -16.38 3.68 5.59
C SER A 81 -16.93 2.27 5.30
N ALA A 82 -16.17 1.40 4.65
CA ALA A 82 -16.56 0.03 4.37
C ALA A 82 -16.69 -0.78 5.67
N LEU A 83 -15.73 -0.67 6.59
CA LEU A 83 -15.77 -1.34 7.89
C LEU A 83 -16.96 -0.92 8.78
N ALA A 84 -17.44 0.30 8.62
CA ALA A 84 -18.63 0.80 9.32
C ALA A 84 -19.94 0.41 8.61
N GLY A 85 -19.88 -0.17 7.42
CA GLY A 85 -21.04 -0.58 6.62
C GLY A 85 -21.60 -1.94 7.05
N THR A 86 -22.75 -2.29 6.47
CA THR A 86 -23.44 -3.56 6.73
C THR A 86 -23.14 -4.66 5.71
N ASP A 87 -22.52 -4.33 4.59
CA ASP A 87 -22.11 -5.24 3.53
C ASP A 87 -20.79 -4.76 2.93
N PRO A 88 -19.68 -4.87 3.71
CA PRO A 88 -18.35 -4.55 3.25
C PRO A 88 -17.84 -5.60 2.26
N PRO A 89 -16.74 -5.33 1.51
CA PRO A 89 -16.00 -6.41 0.85
C PRO A 89 -15.55 -7.45 1.87
N ASP A 90 -15.27 -8.66 1.42
CA ASP A 90 -14.97 -9.78 2.31
C ASP A 90 -13.51 -9.83 2.72
N VAL A 91 -12.61 -9.44 1.80
CA VAL A 91 -11.17 -9.31 2.05
C VAL A 91 -10.71 -7.95 1.58
N ILE A 92 -9.87 -7.29 2.37
CA ILE A 92 -9.29 -6.00 2.00
C ILE A 92 -7.77 -6.04 2.21
N GLU A 93 -7.02 -5.71 1.17
CA GLU A 93 -5.61 -5.35 1.31
C GLU A 93 -5.50 -3.96 1.92
N VAL A 94 -4.68 -3.83 2.96
CA VAL A 94 -4.39 -2.57 3.64
C VAL A 94 -2.89 -2.40 3.88
N GLY A 95 -2.42 -1.17 3.95
CA GLY A 95 -1.06 -0.92 4.42
C GLY A 95 -0.89 -1.45 5.85
N ASN A 96 0.21 -2.14 6.12
CA ASN A 96 0.47 -2.78 7.41
C ASN A 96 0.39 -1.80 8.59
N THR A 97 0.78 -0.54 8.41
CA THR A 97 0.72 0.51 9.43
C THR A 97 -0.70 0.93 9.85
N GLN A 98 -1.72 0.52 9.08
CA GLN A 98 -3.12 0.91 9.31
C GLN A 98 -3.93 -0.16 10.05
N VAL A 99 -3.42 -1.40 10.15
CA VAL A 99 -4.16 -2.53 10.76
C VAL A 99 -4.56 -2.21 12.20
N ALA A 100 -3.66 -1.63 12.99
CA ALA A 100 -3.91 -1.32 14.38
C ALA A 100 -5.12 -0.37 14.56
N GLN A 101 -5.26 0.64 13.70
CA GLN A 101 -6.40 1.56 13.71
C GLN A 101 -7.70 0.83 13.38
N TYR A 102 -7.69 -0.03 12.36
CA TYR A 102 -8.89 -0.77 11.96
C TYR A 102 -9.30 -1.80 13.00
N ALA A 103 -8.34 -2.46 13.64
CA ALA A 103 -8.60 -3.37 14.76
C ALA A 103 -9.17 -2.63 15.98
N ALA A 104 -8.63 -1.46 16.33
CA ALA A 104 -9.11 -0.62 17.43
C ALA A 104 -10.54 -0.13 17.19
N SER A 105 -10.95 0.12 15.94
CA SER A 105 -12.35 0.46 15.61
C SER A 105 -13.34 -0.69 15.82
N GLY A 106 -12.86 -1.93 16.04
CA GLY A 106 -13.69 -3.14 16.14
C GLY A 106 -14.26 -3.62 14.81
N GLY A 107 -13.79 -3.07 13.68
CA GLY A 107 -14.30 -3.39 12.35
C GLY A 107 -13.66 -4.61 11.67
N VAL A 108 -12.65 -5.24 12.29
CA VAL A 108 -11.85 -6.31 11.69
C VAL A 108 -11.95 -7.60 12.52
N THR A 109 -12.01 -8.72 11.83
CA THR A 109 -12.07 -10.06 12.43
C THR A 109 -10.73 -10.44 13.09
N ASP A 110 -10.81 -10.98 14.30
CA ASP A 110 -9.67 -11.58 15.01
C ASP A 110 -9.36 -12.95 14.40
N LEU A 111 -8.20 -13.08 13.80
CA LEU A 111 -7.71 -14.30 13.13
C LEU A 111 -6.67 -15.06 13.97
N THR A 112 -6.55 -14.77 15.26
CA THR A 112 -5.55 -15.39 16.16
C THR A 112 -5.65 -16.91 16.15
N ASP A 113 -6.87 -17.45 16.20
CA ASP A 113 -7.10 -18.91 16.23
C ASP A 113 -6.76 -19.59 14.88
N ARG A 114 -6.74 -18.82 13.77
CA ARG A 114 -6.37 -19.30 12.43
C ARG A 114 -4.86 -19.24 12.16
N ARG A 115 -4.10 -18.62 13.06
CA ARG A 115 -2.65 -18.38 12.85
C ARG A 115 -1.87 -19.66 12.55
N ALA A 116 -2.18 -20.76 13.23
CA ALA A 116 -1.48 -22.05 13.02
C ALA A 116 -1.76 -22.64 11.63
N GLU A 117 -3.00 -22.53 11.14
CA GLU A 117 -3.42 -22.98 9.80
C GLU A 117 -2.69 -22.16 8.73
N LEU A 118 -2.58 -20.84 8.92
CA LEU A 118 -1.87 -19.90 8.04
C LEU A 118 -0.33 -19.97 8.15
N LYS A 119 0.22 -20.93 8.89
CA LYS A 119 1.67 -21.08 9.13
C LYS A 119 2.31 -19.85 9.79
N GLY A 120 1.60 -19.23 10.72
CA GLY A 120 2.02 -17.99 11.37
C GLY A 120 3.31 -18.07 12.17
N GLU A 121 3.79 -19.28 12.51
CA GLU A 121 5.09 -19.48 13.13
C GLU A 121 6.27 -19.23 12.18
N ASP A 122 6.03 -19.35 10.86
CA ASP A 122 7.03 -19.17 9.82
C ASP A 122 7.04 -17.74 9.26
N TRP A 123 6.10 -16.88 9.66
CA TRP A 123 6.03 -15.51 9.19
C TRP A 123 7.27 -14.71 9.58
N ILE A 124 7.68 -13.82 8.71
CA ILE A 124 8.71 -12.83 9.02
C ILE A 124 8.16 -11.89 10.09
N SER A 125 8.81 -11.82 11.26
CA SER A 125 8.31 -11.09 12.43
C SER A 125 7.99 -9.62 12.13
N GLY A 126 8.87 -8.93 11.40
CA GLY A 126 8.66 -7.53 11.00
C GLY A 126 7.45 -7.30 10.08
N LEU A 127 6.89 -8.36 9.47
CA LEU A 127 5.65 -8.31 8.69
C LEU A 127 4.43 -8.70 9.53
N ALA A 128 4.59 -9.63 10.45
CA ALA A 128 3.51 -10.11 11.29
C ALA A 128 3.17 -9.13 12.43
N GLU A 129 4.17 -8.45 12.99
CA GLU A 129 4.02 -7.54 14.13
C GLU A 129 3.05 -6.37 13.86
N PRO A 130 3.07 -5.68 12.71
CA PRO A 130 2.12 -4.61 12.43
C PRO A 130 0.65 -5.08 12.36
N GLY A 131 0.43 -6.32 11.93
CA GLY A 131 -0.89 -6.97 11.88
C GLY A 131 -1.41 -7.44 13.24
N ALA A 132 -0.57 -7.37 14.30
CA ALA A 132 -0.91 -7.82 15.64
C ALA A 132 -1.18 -6.65 16.59
N VAL A 133 -2.31 -6.71 17.32
CA VAL A 133 -2.71 -5.69 18.30
C VAL A 133 -3.04 -6.41 19.62
N ASP A 134 -2.42 -6.01 20.72
CA ASP A 134 -2.63 -6.58 22.05
C ASP A 134 -2.53 -8.12 22.09
N GLY A 135 -1.60 -8.67 21.30
CA GLY A 135 -1.36 -10.12 21.22
C GLY A 135 -2.36 -10.90 20.35
N ARG A 136 -3.25 -10.20 19.65
CA ARG A 136 -4.20 -10.77 18.70
C ARG A 136 -3.82 -10.42 17.27
N GLN A 137 -4.05 -11.35 16.34
CA GLN A 137 -3.75 -11.16 14.93
C GLN A 137 -4.99 -10.73 14.16
N TYR A 138 -4.94 -9.55 13.54
CA TYR A 138 -6.02 -8.98 12.73
C TYR A 138 -5.65 -8.84 11.26
N GLY A 139 -4.42 -8.48 10.96
CA GLY A 139 -3.87 -8.43 9.61
C GLY A 139 -2.99 -9.64 9.34
N ILE A 140 -3.20 -10.31 8.21
CA ILE A 140 -2.37 -11.42 7.77
C ILE A 140 -1.32 -10.89 6.79
N PRO A 141 -0.01 -11.09 7.05
CA PRO A 141 1.05 -10.58 6.18
C PRO A 141 0.86 -11.03 4.73
N PHE A 142 0.74 -10.08 3.81
CA PHE A 142 0.61 -10.37 2.40
C PHE A 142 1.95 -10.29 1.68
N TYR A 143 2.64 -9.16 1.75
CA TYR A 143 4.00 -9.02 1.24
C TYR A 143 4.74 -7.87 1.94
N ALA A 144 6.08 -7.85 1.78
CA ALA A 144 6.87 -6.67 2.10
C ALA A 144 7.66 -6.17 0.90
N ALA A 145 7.93 -4.88 0.93
CA ALA A 145 8.82 -4.24 -0.02
C ALA A 145 9.44 -2.98 0.60
N ASN A 146 10.63 -2.65 0.12
CA ASN A 146 11.22 -1.33 0.29
C ASN A 146 11.57 -0.74 -1.08
N ARG A 147 11.65 0.58 -1.11
CA ARG A 147 11.92 1.30 -2.35
C ARG A 147 13.38 1.20 -2.74
N VAL A 148 13.61 1.15 -4.05
CA VAL A 148 14.92 1.23 -4.71
C VAL A 148 14.86 2.30 -5.79
N VAL A 149 15.98 2.66 -6.36
CA VAL A 149 16.01 3.45 -7.59
C VAL A 149 15.91 2.49 -8.78
N ILE A 150 14.91 2.72 -9.62
CA ILE A 150 14.73 2.05 -10.91
C ILE A 150 15.19 3.04 -11.99
N TYR A 151 16.07 2.61 -12.90
CA TYR A 151 16.70 3.51 -13.86
C TYR A 151 16.75 2.94 -15.28
N ARG A 152 16.80 3.82 -16.26
CA ARG A 152 16.98 3.51 -17.68
C ARG A 152 18.44 3.23 -17.97
N THR A 153 18.77 1.96 -18.15
CA THR A 153 20.14 1.50 -18.42
C THR A 153 20.71 2.09 -19.71
N ASP A 154 19.88 2.25 -20.74
CA ASP A 154 20.26 2.86 -22.01
C ASP A 154 20.56 4.36 -21.90
N LEU A 155 19.77 5.11 -21.10
CA LEU A 155 20.01 6.54 -20.87
C LEU A 155 21.28 6.76 -20.03
N PHE A 156 21.49 5.94 -18.98
CA PHE A 156 22.71 5.98 -18.18
C PHE A 156 23.94 5.67 -19.04
N GLN A 157 23.88 4.62 -19.87
CA GLN A 157 24.95 4.28 -20.78
C GLN A 157 25.25 5.39 -21.80
N ALA A 158 24.21 5.98 -22.41
CA ALA A 158 24.35 7.08 -23.37
C ALA A 158 24.98 8.33 -22.73
N ALA A 159 24.70 8.60 -21.47
CA ALA A 159 25.29 9.69 -20.71
C ALA A 159 26.67 9.37 -20.11
N GLY A 160 27.14 8.11 -20.19
CA GLY A 160 28.39 7.67 -19.54
C GLY A 160 28.30 7.66 -18.00
N VAL A 161 27.09 7.52 -17.46
CA VAL A 161 26.81 7.49 -16.02
C VAL A 161 26.72 6.03 -15.54
N THR A 162 27.27 5.74 -14.38
CA THR A 162 27.11 4.47 -13.68
C THR A 162 26.23 4.66 -12.44
N PRO A 163 25.53 3.63 -11.95
CA PRO A 163 24.77 3.72 -10.72
C PRO A 163 25.57 4.33 -9.57
N PRO A 164 25.11 5.45 -8.98
CA PRO A 164 25.82 6.16 -7.92
C PRO A 164 25.76 5.38 -6.59
N LYS A 165 26.76 5.58 -5.73
CA LYS A 165 26.84 4.97 -4.41
C LYS A 165 26.64 5.95 -3.28
N THR A 166 26.78 7.25 -3.55
CA THR A 166 26.59 8.32 -2.57
C THR A 166 25.55 9.32 -3.06
N ARG A 167 24.95 10.06 -2.13
CA ARG A 167 23.98 11.12 -2.46
C ARG A 167 24.56 12.21 -3.35
N ASP A 168 25.82 12.61 -3.13
CA ASP A 168 26.47 13.62 -3.96
C ASP A 168 26.72 13.10 -5.38
N GLU A 169 27.18 11.85 -5.54
CA GLU A 169 27.28 11.21 -6.85
C GLU A 169 25.91 11.12 -7.51
N TRP A 170 24.85 10.83 -6.74
CA TRP A 170 23.49 10.71 -7.27
C TRP A 170 22.94 12.02 -7.79
N LEU A 171 23.10 13.13 -7.05
CA LEU A 171 22.73 14.46 -7.55
C LEU A 171 23.49 14.80 -8.84
N ALA A 172 24.82 14.60 -8.88
CA ALA A 172 25.63 14.88 -10.06
C ALA A 172 25.24 14.02 -11.27
N ALA A 173 24.96 12.73 -11.03
CA ALA A 173 24.48 11.82 -12.07
C ALA A 173 23.10 12.25 -12.59
N THR A 174 22.18 12.60 -11.69
CA THR A 174 20.83 13.03 -12.03
C THR A 174 20.85 14.35 -12.84
N GLU A 175 21.68 15.32 -12.45
CA GLU A 175 21.88 16.56 -13.20
C GLU A 175 22.47 16.31 -14.61
N GLN A 176 23.36 15.31 -14.72
CA GLN A 176 23.91 14.91 -16.03
C GLN A 176 22.86 14.25 -16.92
N LEU A 177 21.87 13.58 -16.34
CA LEU A 177 20.78 12.90 -17.04
C LEU A 177 19.61 13.83 -17.37
N ASP A 178 19.48 14.97 -16.68
CA ASP A 178 18.44 15.98 -16.89
C ASP A 178 18.79 16.85 -18.10
N ARG A 179 18.59 16.27 -19.30
CA ARG A 179 18.99 16.92 -20.57
C ARG A 179 17.99 16.67 -21.70
N GLY A 180 17.76 17.71 -22.47
CA GLY A 180 16.86 17.64 -23.62
C GLY A 180 15.42 17.43 -23.19
N ASP A 181 14.78 16.40 -23.75
CA ASP A 181 13.41 16.01 -23.43
C ASP A 181 13.33 15.00 -22.28
N ALA A 182 14.48 14.53 -21.76
CA ALA A 182 14.53 13.59 -20.66
C ALA A 182 14.72 14.31 -19.32
N GLN A 183 13.87 14.04 -18.36
CA GLN A 183 14.04 14.47 -16.98
C GLN A 183 14.98 13.51 -16.23
N GLY A 184 15.87 14.06 -15.40
CA GLY A 184 16.86 13.31 -14.65
C GLY A 184 16.26 12.31 -13.68
N ILE A 185 15.15 12.69 -13.06
CA ILE A 185 14.38 11.83 -12.16
C ILE A 185 12.89 12.23 -12.18
N TYR A 186 11.99 11.27 -12.10
CA TYR A 186 10.62 11.54 -11.71
C TYR A 186 10.45 11.31 -10.20
N LEU A 187 10.30 12.38 -9.44
CA LEU A 187 10.10 12.35 -8.00
C LEU A 187 8.89 13.24 -7.66
N PRO A 188 7.70 12.66 -7.40
CA PRO A 188 6.53 13.41 -6.96
C PRO A 188 6.79 14.12 -5.62
N GLY A 189 6.32 15.35 -5.47
CA GLY A 189 6.63 16.21 -4.33
C GLY A 189 6.14 15.71 -2.97
N GLN A 190 5.14 14.84 -2.95
CA GLN A 190 4.56 14.30 -1.72
C GLN A 190 4.94 12.83 -1.44
N ASN A 191 6.04 12.33 -2.00
CA ASN A 191 6.52 10.98 -1.70
C ASN A 191 7.21 10.95 -0.33
N TRP A 192 6.40 10.98 0.73
CA TRP A 192 6.85 11.11 2.11
C TRP A 192 7.65 9.89 2.61
N TYR A 193 7.45 8.70 2.06
CA TYR A 193 8.26 7.52 2.38
C TYR A 193 9.71 7.69 1.91
N VAL A 194 9.93 8.36 0.78
CA VAL A 194 11.28 8.69 0.30
C VAL A 194 11.90 9.76 1.20
N LEU A 195 11.12 10.79 1.58
CA LEU A 195 11.58 11.77 2.57
C LEU A 195 12.00 11.12 3.87
N ALA A 196 11.18 10.21 4.41
CA ALA A 196 11.48 9.50 5.64
C ALA A 196 12.85 8.83 5.59
N GLY A 197 13.18 8.14 4.48
CA GLY A 197 14.50 7.56 4.27
C GLY A 197 15.63 8.60 4.33
N PHE A 198 15.44 9.77 3.74
CA PHE A 198 16.44 10.83 3.79
C PHE A 198 16.60 11.44 5.19
N VAL A 199 15.51 11.54 5.95
CA VAL A 199 15.53 12.00 7.34
C VAL A 199 16.29 11.00 8.22
N TRP A 200 15.97 9.72 8.14
CA TRP A 200 16.67 8.66 8.91
C TRP A 200 18.15 8.56 8.57
N ASP A 201 18.51 8.69 7.30
CA ASP A 201 19.91 8.65 6.85
C ASP A 201 20.72 9.88 7.34
N GLU A 202 20.05 11.00 7.65
CA GLU A 202 20.65 12.13 8.35
C GLU A 202 20.75 11.93 9.88
N GLY A 203 20.13 10.90 10.44
CA GLY A 203 20.07 10.59 11.85
C GLY A 203 18.89 11.25 12.58
N GLY A 204 17.91 11.78 11.81
CA GLY A 204 16.63 12.28 12.32
C GLY A 204 15.55 11.21 12.40
N ASP A 205 14.36 11.64 12.79
CA ASP A 205 13.16 10.79 12.81
C ASP A 205 11.91 11.61 12.45
N LEU A 206 10.80 10.94 12.15
CA LEU A 206 9.51 11.60 11.89
C LEU A 206 8.82 12.04 13.19
N ALA A 207 8.98 11.25 14.23
CA ALA A 207 8.55 11.58 15.59
C ALA A 207 9.41 10.84 16.61
N THR A 208 9.58 11.43 17.80
CA THR A 208 10.35 10.85 18.90
C THR A 208 9.48 10.66 20.13
N ARG A 209 9.82 9.67 20.96
CA ARG A 209 9.10 9.37 22.21
C ARG A 209 9.97 9.70 23.44
N SER A 210 9.39 10.41 24.39
CA SER A 210 9.99 10.67 25.70
C SER A 210 9.01 10.30 26.81
N GLY A 211 9.29 9.22 27.53
CA GLY A 211 8.32 8.60 28.44
C GLY A 211 7.09 8.12 27.68
N ASP A 212 5.91 8.59 28.09
CA ASP A 212 4.63 8.26 27.45
C ASP A 212 4.17 9.30 26.40
N ARG A 213 5.01 10.29 26.11
CA ARG A 213 4.65 11.35 25.17
C ARG A 213 5.45 11.28 23.89
N TRP A 214 4.74 11.44 22.78
CA TRP A 214 5.30 11.59 21.46
C TRP A 214 5.44 13.06 21.07
N SER A 215 6.42 13.37 20.25
CA SER A 215 6.63 14.68 19.63
C SER A 215 7.03 14.50 18.19
N GLY A 216 6.42 15.26 17.26
CA GLY A 216 6.92 15.39 15.91
C GLY A 216 8.35 15.91 15.90
N SER A 217 9.15 15.52 14.94
CA SER A 217 10.59 15.84 14.88
C SER A 217 11.10 16.26 13.51
N LEU A 218 10.20 16.76 12.65
CA LEU A 218 10.56 17.26 11.32
C LEU A 218 11.31 18.61 11.39
N ASN A 219 11.18 19.36 12.49
CA ASN A 219 11.88 20.64 12.70
C ASN A 219 13.22 20.45 13.43
N THR A 220 13.90 19.33 13.20
CA THR A 220 15.26 19.10 13.64
C THR A 220 16.25 19.41 12.51
N PRO A 221 17.52 19.76 12.82
CA PRO A 221 18.53 19.97 11.78
C PRO A 221 18.68 18.79 10.82
N GLU A 222 18.60 17.57 11.34
CA GLU A 222 18.69 16.31 10.58
C GLU A 222 17.51 16.15 9.62
N ALA A 223 16.27 16.35 10.10
CA ALA A 223 15.09 16.25 9.27
C ALA A 223 15.04 17.34 8.19
N LEU A 224 15.42 18.57 8.53
CA LEU A 224 15.54 19.66 7.56
C LEU A 224 16.63 19.41 6.51
N ALA A 225 17.74 18.75 6.87
CA ALA A 225 18.78 18.34 5.92
C ALA A 225 18.25 17.26 4.95
N GLY A 226 17.48 16.29 5.45
CA GLY A 226 16.79 15.31 4.61
C GLY A 226 15.80 15.95 3.63
N ALA A 227 15.04 16.93 4.10
CA ALA A 227 14.10 17.69 3.27
C ALA A 227 14.82 18.55 2.21
N ASP A 228 15.96 19.15 2.54
CA ASP A 228 16.76 19.90 1.55
C ASP A 228 17.32 18.97 0.47
N PHE A 229 17.81 17.78 0.85
CA PHE A 229 18.25 16.79 -0.14
C PHE A 229 17.09 16.37 -1.06
N TYR A 230 15.91 16.11 -0.50
CA TYR A 230 14.70 15.80 -1.28
C TYR A 230 14.38 16.92 -2.29
N ARG A 231 14.37 18.17 -1.83
CA ARG A 231 14.10 19.37 -2.66
C ARG A 231 15.10 19.50 -3.81
N ARG A 232 16.40 19.29 -3.54
CA ARG A 232 17.45 19.36 -4.55
C ARG A 232 17.30 18.26 -5.60
N LEU A 233 16.98 17.05 -5.18
CA LEU A 233 16.78 15.91 -6.07
C LEU A 233 15.51 16.09 -6.92
N GLN A 234 14.39 16.51 -6.30
CA GLN A 234 13.12 16.75 -6.98
C GLN A 234 13.22 17.85 -8.06
N ALA A 235 14.08 18.86 -7.84
CA ALA A 235 14.29 19.95 -8.79
C ALA A 235 15.02 19.52 -10.09
N LEU A 236 15.51 18.29 -10.17
CA LEU A 236 16.15 17.69 -11.36
C LEU A 236 15.16 16.87 -12.20
N GLY A 237 13.88 17.15 -12.08
CA GLY A 237 12.81 16.55 -12.86
C GLY A 237 11.50 17.31 -12.74
N ASP A 238 10.48 16.82 -13.44
CA ASP A 238 9.19 17.49 -13.63
C ASP A 238 8.08 16.90 -12.73
N GLY A 239 8.44 16.21 -11.65
CA GLY A 239 7.47 15.69 -10.70
C GLY A 239 6.60 16.81 -10.10
N PRO A 240 5.25 16.66 -10.03
CA PRO A 240 4.37 17.65 -9.42
C PRO A 240 4.73 17.84 -7.95
N LYS A 241 4.74 19.09 -7.47
CA LYS A 241 5.16 19.44 -6.11
C LYS A 241 4.10 19.15 -5.03
N ASP A 242 2.86 19.04 -5.45
CA ASP A 242 1.65 18.95 -4.62
C ASP A 242 0.89 17.62 -4.77
N SER A 243 1.56 16.61 -5.29
CA SER A 243 1.01 15.27 -5.48
C SER A 243 1.99 14.20 -5.02
N ASP A 244 1.45 13.01 -4.73
CA ASP A 244 2.23 11.80 -4.49
C ASP A 244 2.39 10.94 -5.76
N GLU A 245 2.96 9.75 -5.61
CA GLU A 245 3.24 8.81 -6.69
C GLU A 245 1.99 8.25 -7.40
N SER A 246 0.81 8.47 -6.86
CA SER A 246 -0.46 7.99 -7.43
C SER A 246 -1.16 9.02 -8.33
N ARG A 247 -0.69 10.30 -8.36
CA ARG A 247 -1.33 11.37 -9.13
C ARG A 247 -0.34 12.34 -9.77
N PRO A 248 -0.02 12.14 -11.05
CA PRO A 248 -0.35 10.99 -11.91
C PRO A 248 0.35 9.73 -11.43
N GLN A 249 -0.18 8.57 -11.82
CA GLN A 249 0.46 7.30 -11.50
C GLN A 249 1.88 7.27 -12.04
N GLN A 250 2.89 7.09 -11.17
CA GLN A 250 4.29 7.23 -11.57
C GLN A 250 4.72 6.20 -12.62
N THR A 251 4.18 4.98 -12.60
CA THR A 251 4.46 3.95 -13.60
C THR A 251 4.01 4.37 -15.00
N ASP A 252 2.88 5.07 -15.13
CA ASP A 252 2.39 5.59 -16.42
C ASP A 252 3.30 6.71 -16.95
N VAL A 253 3.76 7.61 -16.06
CA VAL A 253 4.69 8.69 -16.43
C VAL A 253 6.02 8.12 -16.92
N VAL A 254 6.56 7.12 -16.22
CA VAL A 254 7.81 6.48 -16.62
C VAL A 254 7.65 5.67 -17.91
N ALA A 255 6.51 5.01 -18.11
CA ALA A 255 6.19 4.29 -19.32
C ALA A 255 6.14 5.19 -20.56
N ALA A 256 5.89 6.52 -20.41
CA ALA A 256 6.01 7.48 -21.51
C ALA A 256 7.46 7.61 -22.05
N GLY A 257 8.47 7.09 -21.35
CA GLY A 257 9.84 6.90 -21.86
C GLY A 257 10.81 8.07 -21.70
N GLN A 258 10.39 9.17 -21.12
CA GLN A 258 11.21 10.38 -20.96
C GLN A 258 11.83 10.55 -19.56
N VAL A 259 11.77 9.52 -18.74
CA VAL A 259 12.28 9.53 -17.36
C VAL A 259 13.56 8.70 -17.28
N ALA A 260 14.65 9.26 -16.75
CA ALA A 260 15.90 8.54 -16.59
C ALA A 260 15.90 7.60 -15.38
N GLN A 261 15.22 7.98 -14.30
CA GLN A 261 15.09 7.16 -13.09
C GLN A 261 13.90 7.60 -12.23
N PHE A 262 13.45 6.71 -11.37
CA PHE A 262 12.40 6.99 -10.37
C PHE A 262 12.58 6.08 -9.15
N ILE A 263 11.90 6.39 -8.06
CA ILE A 263 12.00 5.65 -6.80
C ILE A 263 10.70 4.90 -6.57
N ALA A 264 10.78 3.56 -6.54
CA ALA A 264 9.62 2.70 -6.35
C ALA A 264 10.03 1.35 -5.77
N VAL A 265 9.04 0.51 -5.44
CA VAL A 265 9.28 -0.91 -5.21
C VAL A 265 9.68 -1.60 -6.53
N PRO A 266 10.54 -2.64 -6.51
CA PRO A 266 11.09 -3.23 -7.74
C PRO A 266 10.04 -3.70 -8.75
N GLY A 267 8.88 -4.17 -8.28
CA GLY A 267 7.78 -4.61 -9.13
C GLY A 267 7.24 -3.55 -10.10
N ALA A 268 7.40 -2.27 -9.76
CA ALA A 268 7.02 -1.17 -10.64
C ALA A 268 7.70 -1.22 -12.01
N ALA A 269 8.91 -1.81 -12.11
CA ALA A 269 9.58 -1.99 -13.40
C ALA A 269 8.78 -2.89 -14.35
N LYS A 270 8.19 -3.96 -13.85
CA LYS A 270 7.36 -4.87 -14.66
C LYS A 270 6.09 -4.18 -15.15
N LEU A 271 5.48 -3.34 -14.32
CA LEU A 271 4.30 -2.55 -14.70
C LEU A 271 4.65 -1.54 -15.80
N VAL A 272 5.81 -0.88 -15.69
CA VAL A 272 6.33 0.03 -16.74
C VAL A 272 6.57 -0.72 -18.05
N GLU A 273 7.20 -1.91 -18.00
CA GLU A 273 7.46 -2.73 -19.18
C GLU A 273 6.18 -3.28 -19.83
N GLN A 274 5.15 -3.60 -19.02
CA GLN A 274 3.83 -3.99 -19.54
C GLN A 274 3.13 -2.82 -20.24
N ALA A 275 3.17 -1.64 -19.64
CA ALA A 275 2.57 -0.44 -20.23
C ALA A 275 3.35 0.04 -21.48
N ASN A 276 4.67 -0.16 -21.52
CA ASN A 276 5.51 0.17 -22.66
C ASN A 276 6.54 -0.93 -22.96
N PRO A 277 6.20 -1.90 -23.83
CA PRO A 277 7.10 -3.01 -24.18
C PRO A 277 8.43 -2.59 -24.81
N GLU A 278 8.57 -1.36 -25.32
CA GLU A 278 9.85 -0.85 -25.82
C GLU A 278 10.88 -0.65 -24.71
N LEU A 279 10.43 -0.58 -23.45
CA LEU A 279 11.28 -0.47 -22.28
C LEU A 279 11.72 -1.83 -21.71
N ALA A 280 11.23 -2.93 -22.25
CA ALA A 280 11.57 -4.27 -21.79
C ALA A 280 13.09 -4.50 -21.86
N GLY A 281 13.67 -4.91 -20.72
CA GLY A 281 15.11 -5.13 -20.56
C GLY A 281 15.96 -3.86 -20.53
N LYS A 282 15.35 -2.67 -20.48
CA LYS A 282 16.07 -1.39 -20.34
C LYS A 282 16.00 -0.80 -18.94
N LEU A 283 15.39 -1.49 -18.00
CA LEU A 283 15.32 -1.05 -16.62
C LEU A 283 16.33 -1.80 -15.75
N GLY A 284 17.05 -1.06 -14.94
CA GLY A 284 18.00 -1.58 -13.96
C GLY A 284 17.66 -1.06 -12.57
N PHE A 285 18.35 -1.57 -11.55
CA PHE A 285 18.06 -1.27 -10.15
C PHE A 285 19.34 -0.96 -9.39
N PHE A 286 19.25 -0.03 -8.45
CA PHE A 286 20.27 0.15 -7.41
C PHE A 286 19.61 0.62 -6.11
N PRO A 287 20.20 0.28 -4.93
CA PRO A 287 19.73 0.79 -3.65
C PRO A 287 19.76 2.30 -3.61
N ILE A 288 18.84 2.94 -2.90
CA ILE A 288 18.90 4.39 -2.64
C ILE A 288 20.29 4.72 -2.08
N PRO A 289 21.05 5.65 -2.71
CA PRO A 289 22.40 5.98 -2.25
C PRO A 289 22.42 6.60 -0.86
N GLY A 290 23.34 6.15 -0.01
CA GLY A 290 23.57 6.75 1.29
C GLY A 290 24.46 7.99 1.25
N LYS A 291 24.71 8.58 2.40
CA LYS A 291 25.65 9.71 2.53
C LYS A 291 27.08 9.30 2.15
N THR A 292 27.42 8.04 2.37
CA THR A 292 28.72 7.46 2.06
C THR A 292 28.55 6.15 1.31
N ALA A 293 29.57 5.72 0.57
CA ALA A 293 29.54 4.45 -0.16
C ALA A 293 29.65 3.19 0.76
N ALA A 294 29.77 3.37 2.07
CA ALA A 294 29.90 2.27 3.03
C ALA A 294 28.59 1.54 3.30
N ALA A 295 27.46 2.24 3.15
CA ALA A 295 26.12 1.67 3.33
C ALA A 295 25.13 2.35 2.36
N PRO A 296 24.06 1.65 1.95
CA PRO A 296 22.95 2.27 1.24
C PRO A 296 22.24 3.29 2.16
N GLY A 297 21.49 4.20 1.56
CA GLY A 297 20.61 5.12 2.28
C GLY A 297 19.51 4.37 3.02
N ALA A 298 19.00 5.00 4.07
CA ALA A 298 17.88 4.46 4.81
C ALA A 298 16.61 4.42 3.95
N VAL A 299 15.81 3.39 4.14
CA VAL A 299 14.56 3.17 3.40
C VAL A 299 13.44 2.80 4.36
N PHE A 300 12.23 3.22 4.04
CA PHE A 300 11.04 2.68 4.68
C PHE A 300 10.84 1.23 4.23
N THR A 301 10.77 0.32 5.19
CA THR A 301 10.37 -1.07 4.97
C THR A 301 8.91 -1.19 5.34
N GLY A 302 8.07 -1.30 4.34
CA GLY A 302 6.63 -1.43 4.48
C GLY A 302 6.13 -2.72 3.86
N GLY A 303 4.82 -2.87 3.85
CA GLY A 303 4.13 -3.99 3.26
C GLY A 303 2.63 -3.82 3.35
N SER A 304 1.93 -4.81 2.87
CA SER A 304 0.48 -4.91 2.99
C SER A 304 0.09 -6.13 3.80
N ASP A 305 -1.01 -5.99 4.51
CA ASP A 305 -1.72 -7.07 5.17
C ASP A 305 -3.08 -7.28 4.51
N LEU A 306 -3.61 -8.50 4.61
CA LEU A 306 -5.00 -8.81 4.30
C LEU A 306 -5.81 -8.79 5.59
N ILE A 307 -6.92 -8.07 5.59
CA ILE A 307 -7.89 -8.06 6.69
C ILE A 307 -9.24 -8.60 6.23
N ILE A 308 -10.00 -9.19 7.16
CA ILE A 308 -11.38 -9.61 6.94
C ILE A 308 -12.28 -8.68 7.76
N PRO A 309 -13.16 -7.89 7.12
CA PRO A 309 -14.13 -7.08 7.83
C PRO A 309 -15.06 -7.92 8.71
N LEU A 310 -15.24 -7.52 9.98
CA LEU A 310 -16.08 -8.25 10.93
C LEU A 310 -17.55 -8.35 10.47
N ALA A 311 -18.03 -7.32 9.75
CA ALA A 311 -19.40 -7.28 9.23
C ALA A 311 -19.61 -8.07 7.93
N SER A 312 -18.56 -8.68 7.34
CA SER A 312 -18.75 -9.56 6.19
C SER A 312 -19.60 -10.77 6.60
N PRO A 313 -20.67 -11.09 5.87
CA PRO A 313 -21.47 -12.29 6.13
C PRO A 313 -20.81 -13.59 5.60
N ARG A 314 -19.68 -13.46 4.88
CA ARG A 314 -18.99 -14.55 4.17
C ARG A 314 -17.62 -14.88 4.79
N GLN A 315 -17.55 -14.94 6.12
CA GLN A 315 -16.30 -15.08 6.90
C GLN A 315 -15.43 -16.28 6.46
N GLU A 316 -16.03 -17.46 6.23
CA GLU A 316 -15.28 -18.66 5.85
C GLU A 316 -14.73 -18.52 4.42
N GLY A 317 -15.54 -18.09 3.44
CA GLY A 317 -15.04 -17.86 2.07
C GLY A 317 -13.97 -16.77 2.02
N ALA A 318 -14.10 -15.70 2.82
CA ALA A 318 -13.06 -14.69 2.98
C ALA A 318 -11.75 -15.28 3.55
N TYR A 319 -11.87 -16.17 4.52
CA TYR A 319 -10.71 -16.86 5.09
C TYR A 319 -10.01 -17.77 4.07
N GLU A 320 -10.76 -18.52 3.26
CA GLU A 320 -10.20 -19.37 2.18
C GLU A 320 -9.42 -18.54 1.17
N VAL A 321 -9.90 -17.32 0.81
CA VAL A 321 -9.16 -16.39 -0.04
C VAL A 321 -7.86 -15.93 0.63
N VAL A 322 -7.92 -15.55 1.91
CA VAL A 322 -6.72 -15.14 2.67
C VAL A 322 -5.72 -16.29 2.74
N GLU A 323 -6.17 -17.52 3.05
CA GLU A 323 -5.32 -18.71 3.11
C GLU A 323 -4.64 -18.99 1.76
N ALA A 324 -5.39 -18.90 0.66
CA ALA A 324 -4.85 -19.09 -0.69
C ALA A 324 -3.81 -18.02 -1.05
N LEU A 325 -4.13 -16.72 -0.92
CA LEU A 325 -3.24 -15.61 -1.26
C LEU A 325 -1.96 -15.59 -0.42
N THR A 326 -2.06 -16.00 0.85
CA THR A 326 -0.91 -16.05 1.76
C THR A 326 -0.23 -17.42 1.80
N GLY A 327 -0.76 -18.38 1.05
CA GLY A 327 -0.24 -19.72 0.86
C GLY A 327 1.05 -19.73 0.01
N GLU A 328 1.83 -20.81 0.11
CA GLU A 328 3.13 -20.93 -0.54
C GLU A 328 3.09 -20.67 -2.04
N THR A 329 2.14 -21.29 -2.75
CA THR A 329 2.02 -21.19 -4.20
C THR A 329 1.89 -19.74 -4.64
N TRP A 330 0.91 -19.03 -4.08
CA TRP A 330 0.62 -17.67 -4.51
C TRP A 330 1.59 -16.63 -3.95
N GLN A 331 2.20 -16.90 -2.79
CA GLN A 331 3.32 -16.08 -2.29
C GLN A 331 4.54 -16.16 -3.21
N VAL A 332 4.88 -17.34 -3.71
CA VAL A 332 5.98 -17.53 -4.68
C VAL A 332 5.64 -16.85 -6.02
N GLU A 333 4.42 -17.00 -6.52
CA GLU A 333 3.98 -16.36 -7.75
C GLU A 333 3.96 -14.83 -7.64
N LEU A 334 3.47 -14.26 -6.52
CA LEU A 334 3.48 -12.83 -6.27
C LEU A 334 4.91 -12.29 -6.16
N ALA A 335 5.77 -12.99 -5.43
CA ALA A 335 7.18 -12.63 -5.30
C ALA A 335 7.88 -12.57 -6.67
N LYS A 336 7.65 -13.55 -7.55
CA LYS A 336 8.18 -13.55 -8.92
C LYS A 336 7.56 -12.47 -9.80
N ALA A 337 6.25 -12.19 -9.64
CA ALA A 337 5.56 -11.18 -10.41
C ALA A 337 6.02 -9.77 -10.06
N MET A 338 6.20 -9.47 -8.77
CA MET A 338 6.40 -8.12 -8.25
C MET A 338 7.78 -7.91 -7.58
N ASN A 339 8.60 -8.94 -7.47
CA ASN A 339 9.87 -8.92 -6.72
C ASN A 339 9.68 -8.54 -5.24
N TYR A 340 8.56 -8.93 -4.65
CA TYR A 340 8.28 -8.71 -3.23
C TYR A 340 8.97 -9.75 -2.34
N VAL A 341 9.15 -9.39 -1.08
CA VAL A 341 9.52 -10.34 -0.03
C VAL A 341 8.25 -11.11 0.36
N PRO A 342 8.25 -12.44 0.22
CA PRO A 342 7.13 -13.26 0.66
C PRO A 342 6.91 -13.15 2.17
N ASN A 343 5.72 -13.51 2.63
CA ASN A 343 5.35 -13.41 4.04
C ASN A 343 6.11 -14.38 4.97
N ARG A 344 6.79 -15.41 4.43
CA ARG A 344 7.49 -16.44 5.21
C ARG A 344 8.97 -16.52 4.88
N THR A 345 9.78 -16.73 5.91
CA THR A 345 11.25 -16.82 5.81
C THR A 345 11.71 -17.90 4.84
N GLY A 346 11.04 -19.07 4.85
CA GLY A 346 11.37 -20.19 3.96
C GLY A 346 11.16 -19.93 2.47
N LEU A 347 10.39 -18.87 2.12
CA LEU A 347 10.09 -18.51 0.74
C LEU A 347 10.99 -17.40 0.19
N ALA A 348 11.91 -16.85 0.98
CA ALA A 348 12.78 -15.73 0.58
C ALA A 348 13.61 -16.02 -0.69
N GLY A 349 13.90 -17.28 -0.99
CA GLY A 349 14.60 -17.68 -2.21
C GLY A 349 13.75 -17.70 -3.49
N ALA A 350 12.46 -17.43 -3.41
CA ALA A 350 11.53 -17.52 -4.55
C ALA A 350 11.86 -16.55 -5.71
N VAL A 351 12.44 -15.38 -5.38
CA VAL A 351 12.81 -14.36 -6.38
C VAL A 351 14.15 -14.66 -7.08
N GLY A 352 14.92 -15.64 -6.60
CA GLY A 352 16.18 -16.06 -7.22
C GLY A 352 17.21 -14.93 -7.35
N ASP A 353 17.88 -14.87 -8.51
CA ASP A 353 18.91 -13.87 -8.83
C ASP A 353 18.32 -12.61 -9.51
N ASP A 354 17.05 -12.27 -9.26
CA ASP A 354 16.44 -11.09 -9.85
C ASP A 354 17.14 -9.80 -9.39
N PRO A 355 17.58 -8.91 -10.31
CA PRO A 355 18.31 -7.69 -9.96
C PRO A 355 17.53 -6.73 -9.07
N GLY A 356 16.19 -6.64 -9.23
CA GLY A 356 15.32 -5.81 -8.39
C GLY A 356 15.24 -6.34 -6.97
N ALA A 357 15.09 -7.67 -6.81
CA ALA A 357 15.11 -8.32 -5.52
C ALA A 357 16.47 -8.17 -4.83
N ALA A 358 17.58 -8.29 -5.58
CA ALA A 358 18.91 -8.08 -5.04
C ALA A 358 19.13 -6.63 -4.55
N ALA A 359 18.68 -5.64 -5.32
CA ALA A 359 18.74 -4.24 -4.92
C ALA A 359 17.89 -3.96 -3.68
N MET A 360 16.69 -4.55 -3.59
CA MET A 360 15.80 -4.45 -2.45
C MET A 360 16.42 -5.06 -1.19
N ALA A 361 16.98 -6.26 -1.30
CA ALA A 361 17.67 -6.92 -0.19
C ALA A 361 18.89 -6.11 0.30
N ALA A 362 19.65 -5.53 -0.63
CA ALA A 362 20.77 -4.66 -0.30
C ALA A 362 20.31 -3.39 0.42
N ALA A 363 19.19 -2.78 0.02
CA ALA A 363 18.62 -1.61 0.67
C ALA A 363 18.04 -1.92 2.06
N ALA A 364 17.46 -3.11 2.25
CA ALA A 364 16.82 -3.53 3.49
C ALA A 364 17.74 -3.59 4.70
N VAL A 365 19.09 -3.66 4.49
CA VAL A 365 20.06 -3.62 5.60
C VAL A 365 20.01 -2.31 6.40
N ASN A 366 19.46 -1.24 5.80
CA ASN A 366 19.20 0.05 6.43
C ASN A 366 17.70 0.38 6.37
N GLY A 367 16.87 -0.62 6.64
CA GLY A 367 15.42 -0.51 6.66
C GLY A 367 14.92 0.07 7.98
N HIS A 368 13.95 0.97 7.90
CA HIS A 368 13.29 1.61 9.03
C HIS A 368 11.79 1.46 8.95
N ALA A 369 11.14 1.43 10.09
CA ALA A 369 9.68 1.49 10.22
C ALA A 369 9.23 2.90 10.64
N THR A 370 7.95 3.19 10.46
CA THR A 370 7.31 4.38 11.03
C THR A 370 7.31 4.31 12.57
N PRO A 371 7.10 5.44 13.27
CA PRO A 371 6.99 5.45 14.72
C PRO A 371 6.01 4.40 15.23
N ASN A 372 6.46 3.53 16.14
CA ASN A 372 5.63 2.47 16.71
C ASN A 372 4.64 3.05 17.73
N SER A 373 3.56 3.63 17.23
CA SER A 373 2.45 4.21 18.00
C SER A 373 1.13 3.70 17.44
N PRO A 374 0.17 3.27 18.28
CA PRO A 374 -1.17 2.89 17.83
C PRO A 374 -1.88 4.04 17.08
N ASN A 375 -1.50 5.30 17.37
CA ASN A 375 -2.07 6.47 16.75
C ASN A 375 -1.33 6.91 15.46
N TRP A 376 -0.32 6.16 14.98
CA TRP A 376 0.42 6.52 13.77
C TRP A 376 -0.49 6.53 12.53
N ALA A 377 -1.43 5.61 12.45
CA ALA A 377 -2.40 5.57 11.35
C ALA A 377 -3.23 6.87 11.22
N ALA A 378 -3.53 7.54 12.34
CA ALA A 378 -4.19 8.85 12.32
C ALA A 378 -3.27 9.96 11.75
N VAL A 379 -1.95 9.86 11.96
CA VAL A 379 -0.96 10.72 11.31
C VAL A 379 -0.95 10.49 9.80
N GLU A 380 -0.91 9.23 9.36
CA GLU A 380 -0.93 8.87 7.94
C GLU A 380 -2.22 9.29 7.23
N ALA A 381 -3.36 9.11 7.87
CA ALA A 381 -4.66 9.50 7.30
C ALA A 381 -4.75 10.99 6.97
N ARG A 382 -4.18 11.87 7.79
CA ARG A 382 -4.08 13.30 7.56
C ARG A 382 -2.83 13.68 6.76
N ASN A 383 -1.77 12.97 6.97
CA ASN A 383 -0.43 13.07 6.42
C ASN A 383 0.15 14.50 6.33
N PRO A 384 0.44 15.14 7.47
CA PRO A 384 0.99 16.49 7.49
C PRO A 384 2.40 16.58 6.87
N ILE A 385 3.07 15.43 6.66
CA ILE A 385 4.37 15.36 6.00
C ILE A 385 4.25 15.71 4.51
N LYS A 386 3.13 15.37 3.88
CA LYS A 386 2.83 15.75 2.49
C LYS A 386 2.66 17.26 2.33
N GLU A 387 1.95 17.89 3.27
CA GLU A 387 1.82 19.36 3.33
C GLU A 387 3.19 20.03 3.54
N PHE A 388 3.97 19.55 4.51
CA PHE A 388 5.33 20.02 4.76
C PHE A 388 6.20 19.98 3.49
N LEU A 389 6.19 18.84 2.77
CA LEU A 389 6.93 18.72 1.52
C LEU A 389 6.47 19.73 0.47
N THR A 390 5.16 19.89 0.27
CA THR A 390 4.60 20.85 -0.69
C THR A 390 5.05 22.27 -0.36
N GLU A 391 4.99 22.67 0.90
CA GLU A 391 5.42 24.00 1.35
C GLU A 391 6.91 24.23 1.10
N VAL A 392 7.76 23.28 1.46
CA VAL A 392 9.21 23.35 1.21
C VAL A 392 9.51 23.46 -0.30
N LEU A 393 8.85 22.65 -1.12
CA LEU A 393 9.06 22.63 -2.57
C LEU A 393 8.50 23.86 -3.29
N THR A 394 7.53 24.56 -2.69
CA THR A 394 6.95 25.79 -3.24
C THR A 394 7.59 27.08 -2.69
N GLY A 395 8.57 26.95 -1.77
CA GLY A 395 9.42 28.05 -1.33
C GLY A 395 9.02 28.67 0.00
N SER A 396 8.18 28.01 0.80
CA SER A 396 7.94 28.39 2.20
C SER A 396 9.19 28.19 3.06
N ASP A 397 9.26 28.87 4.22
CA ASP A 397 10.32 28.63 5.19
C ASP A 397 10.25 27.21 5.73
N PRO A 398 11.30 26.37 5.54
CA PRO A 398 11.27 24.97 5.92
C PRO A 398 11.06 24.74 7.42
N GLY A 399 11.63 25.61 8.27
CA GLY A 399 11.50 25.50 9.72
C GLY A 399 10.07 25.79 10.19
N ALA A 400 9.41 26.80 9.59
CA ALA A 400 8.01 27.12 9.90
C ALA A 400 7.06 25.99 9.44
N ALA A 401 7.26 25.47 8.22
CA ALA A 401 6.48 24.36 7.69
C ALA A 401 6.64 23.09 8.54
N ALA A 402 7.88 22.76 8.92
CA ALA A 402 8.18 21.63 9.79
C ALA A 402 7.55 21.77 11.18
N ALA A 403 7.60 22.96 11.78
CA ALA A 403 7.00 23.22 13.09
C ALA A 403 5.48 23.03 13.08
N GLU A 404 4.79 23.40 12.00
CA GLU A 404 3.36 23.15 11.85
C GLU A 404 3.07 21.65 11.68
N ALA A 405 3.84 20.94 10.86
CA ALA A 405 3.72 19.50 10.71
C ALA A 405 3.95 18.77 12.04
N ASP A 406 5.00 19.15 12.81
CA ASP A 406 5.30 18.59 14.13
C ASP A 406 4.17 18.80 15.13
N ARG A 407 3.51 19.97 15.08
CA ARG A 407 2.35 20.26 15.93
C ARG A 407 1.18 19.32 15.63
N VAL A 408 0.95 19.01 14.35
CA VAL A 408 -0.11 18.09 13.93
C VAL A 408 0.22 16.66 14.31
N ILE A 409 1.46 16.20 14.04
CA ILE A 409 1.95 14.86 14.39
C ILE A 409 1.87 14.67 15.92
N THR A 410 2.39 15.62 16.69
CA THR A 410 2.38 15.55 18.16
C THR A 410 0.97 15.42 18.71
N ARG A 411 0.02 16.19 18.16
CA ARG A 411 -1.39 16.12 18.59
C ARG A 411 -1.99 14.75 18.27
N ALA A 412 -1.81 14.26 17.04
CA ALA A 412 -2.37 12.99 16.63
C ALA A 412 -1.82 11.82 17.46
N LEU A 413 -0.50 11.79 17.69
CA LEU A 413 0.14 10.71 18.44
C LEU A 413 -0.19 10.67 19.93
N ASN A 414 -0.67 11.78 20.52
CA ASN A 414 -1.05 11.88 21.94
C ASN A 414 -2.56 12.12 22.13
N SER A 415 -3.38 11.90 21.10
CA SER A 415 -4.84 11.94 21.28
C SER A 415 -5.26 10.72 22.10
N ASP A 416 -5.92 10.97 23.22
CA ASP A 416 -6.68 9.95 23.93
C ASP A 416 -7.96 9.72 23.06
N GLU A 417 -8.05 8.60 22.35
CA GLU A 417 -9.29 8.18 21.71
C GLU A 417 -10.21 7.46 22.70
#